data_286f6cf2ea089b2527d3e2ef75ab5528
#
_entry.id   286f6cf2ea089b2527d3e2ef75ab5528
#
_cell.length_a   1.000
_cell.length_b   1.000
_cell.length_c   1.000
_cell.angle_alpha   90.00
_cell.angle_beta   90.00
_cell.angle_gamma   90.00
#
_symmetry.space_group_name_H-M   'P 1'
#
loop_
_entity.id
_entity.type
_entity.pdbx_description
1 polymer ?
#
loop_
_entity_poly.entity_id
_entity_poly.type
_entity_poly.pdbx_seq_one_letter_code
_entity_poly.pdbx_strand_id
1 'polypeptide(L)'
;MRDLHALGVATEIRRDLYLNRLIRRKHNGLIKVITGMRRCGKSFLLFRLFKRHLLECGVPETHIIDIAFDAYENAPLCNPTALLEALNPRLTDSDPYYVLLDEVQLLDSFAGVLNSLIRRPNIDVYVTGSNARFLSKDVITEFRGRDDPVHMHSLSFAEFMSVYDGERQSGWNEYLLYGGLPLILSFTEPEDKSNYLKFLFRETYLSDIVNRHSIRHREEFENLIRILASGIGALTNPAKLSATFKSVKKKSLSPVTIKNYIDYLEDAFVLTGARRFDIKGKKYINTPLKYYFSDSGLRNALLNF
;
A
#
# COMPACT_ATOMS: atom_id res chain seq x y z
N MET A 1 -14.52 3.91 -6.34
CA MET A 1 -13.32 3.93 -7.20
C MET A 1 -13.77 4.20 -8.62
N ARG A 2 -13.45 5.37 -9.20
CA ARG A 2 -13.84 5.66 -10.58
C ARG A 2 -13.14 4.66 -11.50
N ASP A 3 -13.90 4.07 -12.41
CA ASP A 3 -13.41 3.10 -13.39
C ASP A 3 -12.28 3.74 -14.22
N LEU A 4 -11.12 3.11 -14.33
CA LEU A 4 -10.04 3.57 -15.22
C LEU A 4 -10.54 3.66 -16.68
N HIS A 5 -11.52 2.85 -17.08
CA HIS A 5 -12.24 2.99 -18.34
C HIS A 5 -12.97 4.34 -18.47
N ALA A 6 -13.50 4.89 -17.39
CA ALA A 6 -14.15 6.22 -17.39
C ALA A 6 -13.12 7.37 -17.49
N LEU A 7 -11.83 7.08 -17.32
CA LEU A 7 -10.73 8.04 -17.39
C LEU A 7 -9.94 7.97 -18.71
N GLY A 8 -10.44 7.22 -19.73
CA GLY A 8 -9.83 7.17 -21.06
C GLY A 8 -8.60 6.24 -21.17
N VAL A 9 -8.26 5.46 -20.16
CA VAL A 9 -7.22 4.42 -20.28
C VAL A 9 -7.84 3.22 -20.97
N ALA A 10 -7.63 3.10 -22.29
CA ALA A 10 -8.23 2.07 -23.13
C ALA A 10 -7.72 0.66 -22.85
N THR A 11 -6.67 0.49 -22.06
CA THR A 11 -6.01 -0.82 -21.86
C THR A 11 -5.88 -1.12 -20.36
N GLU A 12 -6.39 -2.28 -19.96
CA GLU A 12 -6.29 -2.77 -18.58
C GLU A 12 -4.84 -3.16 -18.25
N ILE A 13 -4.31 -2.64 -17.15
CA ILE A 13 -2.97 -2.96 -16.68
C ILE A 13 -2.98 -4.33 -16.00
N ARG A 14 -2.29 -5.28 -16.61
CA ARG A 14 -2.13 -6.62 -16.06
C ARG A 14 -1.14 -6.59 -14.89
N ARG A 15 -1.53 -7.21 -13.78
CA ARG A 15 -0.70 -7.34 -12.56
C ARG A 15 -0.42 -8.83 -12.32
N ASP A 16 0.05 -9.52 -13.36
CA ASP A 16 0.17 -10.99 -13.40
C ASP A 16 1.01 -11.56 -12.26
N LEU A 17 2.07 -10.87 -11.85
CA LEU A 17 2.89 -11.28 -10.72
C LEU A 17 2.07 -11.44 -9.43
N TYR A 18 1.21 -10.47 -9.15
CA TYR A 18 0.38 -10.44 -7.94
C TYR A 18 -0.86 -11.31 -8.09
N LEU A 19 -1.52 -11.25 -9.24
CA LEU A 19 -2.67 -12.11 -9.54
C LEU A 19 -2.31 -13.59 -9.40
N ASN A 20 -1.20 -14.04 -10.00
CA ASN A 20 -0.72 -15.41 -9.90
C ASN A 20 -0.36 -15.80 -8.46
N ARG A 21 0.11 -14.86 -7.63
CA ARG A 21 0.34 -15.14 -6.21
C ARG A 21 -0.97 -15.41 -5.47
N LEU A 22 -2.03 -14.63 -5.72
CA LEU A 22 -3.35 -14.86 -5.12
C LEU A 22 -3.93 -16.20 -5.57
N ILE A 23 -3.84 -16.51 -6.88
CA ILE A 23 -4.35 -17.77 -7.47
C ILE A 23 -3.69 -19.00 -6.84
N ARG A 24 -2.35 -19.00 -6.70
CA ARG A 24 -1.61 -20.13 -6.11
C ARG A 24 -1.89 -20.35 -4.63
N ARG A 25 -2.41 -19.34 -3.95
CA ARG A 25 -2.67 -19.34 -2.50
C ARG A 25 -4.13 -19.63 -2.16
N LYS A 26 -4.97 -19.91 -3.17
CA LYS A 26 -6.38 -20.28 -2.95
C LYS A 26 -6.46 -21.50 -2.02
N HIS A 27 -7.40 -21.44 -1.09
CA HIS A 27 -7.75 -22.52 -0.16
C HIS A 27 -6.57 -23.05 0.71
N ASN A 28 -5.57 -22.23 0.99
CA ASN A 28 -4.46 -22.62 1.86
C ASN A 28 -4.77 -22.46 3.37
N GLY A 29 -6.00 -22.08 3.74
CA GLY A 29 -6.44 -21.90 5.12
C GLY A 29 -5.90 -20.62 5.80
N LEU A 30 -5.22 -19.73 5.04
CA LEU A 30 -4.66 -18.49 5.53
C LEU A 30 -5.43 -17.28 4.99
N ILE A 31 -5.39 -16.16 5.71
CA ILE A 31 -5.91 -14.86 5.27
C ILE A 31 -4.89 -14.26 4.28
N LYS A 32 -5.28 -14.03 3.03
CA LYS A 32 -4.42 -13.36 2.04
C LYS A 32 -4.48 -11.85 2.28
N VAL A 33 -3.36 -11.29 2.73
CA VAL A 33 -3.27 -9.88 3.11
C VAL A 33 -2.51 -9.10 2.04
N ILE A 34 -3.22 -8.37 1.20
CA ILE A 34 -2.64 -7.53 0.15
C ILE A 34 -2.30 -6.16 0.74
N THR A 35 -1.01 -5.88 0.87
CA THR A 35 -0.50 -4.60 1.39
C THR A 35 0.20 -3.82 0.30
N GLY A 36 0.45 -2.55 0.56
CA GLY A 36 1.18 -1.66 -0.37
C GLY A 36 0.68 -0.23 -0.27
N MET A 37 1.42 0.67 -0.88
CA MET A 37 1.11 2.09 -0.83
C MET A 37 -0.29 2.41 -1.37
N ARG A 38 -0.87 3.54 -0.93
CA ARG A 38 -2.17 4.01 -1.48
C ARG A 38 -2.05 4.25 -2.98
N ARG A 39 -3.14 3.99 -3.73
CA ARG A 39 -3.22 4.19 -5.18
C ARG A 39 -2.32 3.30 -6.04
N CYS A 40 -1.64 2.27 -5.49
CA CYS A 40 -0.87 1.32 -6.28
C CYS A 40 -1.70 0.25 -7.01
N GLY A 41 -3.04 0.21 -6.78
CA GLY A 41 -3.97 -0.67 -7.49
C GLY A 41 -4.41 -1.93 -6.73
N LYS A 42 -4.32 -1.97 -5.38
CA LYS A 42 -4.74 -3.12 -4.54
C LYS A 42 -6.20 -3.52 -4.75
N SER A 43 -7.11 -2.54 -4.63
CA SER A 43 -8.56 -2.76 -4.83
C SER A 43 -8.86 -3.22 -6.26
N PHE A 44 -8.14 -2.70 -7.26
CA PHE A 44 -8.26 -3.13 -8.65
C PHE A 44 -7.81 -4.59 -8.84
N LEU A 45 -6.65 -4.97 -8.24
CA LEU A 45 -6.18 -6.35 -8.24
C LEU A 45 -7.24 -7.28 -7.64
N LEU A 46 -7.85 -6.92 -6.51
CA LEU A 46 -8.77 -7.75 -5.77
C LEU A 46 -10.15 -7.83 -6.45
N PHE A 47 -10.77 -6.67 -6.73
CA PHE A 47 -12.17 -6.61 -7.19
C PHE A 47 -12.34 -6.71 -8.70
N ARG A 48 -11.28 -6.47 -9.48
CA ARG A 48 -11.36 -6.58 -10.95
C ARG A 48 -10.61 -7.80 -11.45
N LEU A 49 -9.31 -7.89 -11.21
CA LEU A 49 -8.51 -8.97 -11.79
C LEU A 49 -8.78 -10.32 -11.13
N PHE A 50 -8.77 -10.37 -9.80
CA PHE A 50 -8.96 -11.64 -9.10
C PHE A 50 -10.42 -12.11 -9.12
N LYS A 51 -11.40 -11.20 -8.91
CA LYS A 51 -12.83 -11.54 -9.05
C LYS A 51 -13.14 -12.07 -10.45
N ARG A 52 -12.66 -11.41 -11.50
CA ARG A 52 -12.84 -11.89 -12.88
C ARG A 52 -12.24 -13.29 -13.07
N HIS A 53 -11.02 -13.51 -12.58
CA HIS A 53 -10.40 -14.85 -12.64
C HIS A 53 -11.28 -15.92 -11.96
N LEU A 54 -11.88 -15.64 -10.81
CA LEU A 54 -12.78 -16.58 -10.14
C LEU A 54 -14.01 -16.88 -11.00
N LEU A 55 -14.64 -15.86 -11.58
CA LEU A 55 -15.80 -16.02 -12.48
C LEU A 55 -15.42 -16.85 -13.75
N GLU A 56 -14.27 -16.57 -14.36
CA GLU A 56 -13.73 -17.33 -15.50
C GLU A 56 -13.44 -18.80 -15.16
N CYS A 57 -13.11 -19.08 -13.88
CA CYS A 57 -12.96 -20.44 -13.38
C CYS A 57 -14.29 -21.12 -13.01
N GLY A 58 -15.43 -20.49 -13.27
CA GLY A 58 -16.76 -21.06 -13.02
C GLY A 58 -17.27 -20.88 -11.59
N VAL A 59 -16.63 -20.05 -10.75
CA VAL A 59 -17.17 -19.74 -9.43
C VAL A 59 -18.44 -18.91 -9.57
N PRO A 60 -19.59 -19.32 -9.00
CA PRO A 60 -20.82 -18.53 -9.05
C PRO A 60 -20.62 -17.13 -8.41
N GLU A 61 -21.22 -16.11 -8.98
CA GLU A 61 -21.10 -14.76 -8.44
C GLU A 61 -21.65 -14.65 -7.02
N THR A 62 -22.65 -15.44 -6.67
CA THR A 62 -23.21 -15.57 -5.31
C THR A 62 -22.19 -16.06 -4.28
N HIS A 63 -21.15 -16.77 -4.71
CA HIS A 63 -20.06 -17.28 -3.87
C HIS A 63 -18.86 -16.33 -3.76
N ILE A 64 -18.95 -15.17 -4.41
CA ILE A 64 -17.95 -14.11 -4.31
C ILE A 64 -18.58 -12.94 -3.57
N ILE A 65 -18.09 -12.68 -2.35
CA ILE A 65 -18.59 -11.59 -1.49
C ILE A 65 -17.53 -10.51 -1.44
N ASP A 66 -17.79 -9.39 -2.10
CA ASP A 66 -16.87 -8.25 -2.15
C ASP A 66 -17.44 -7.05 -1.39
N ILE A 67 -16.64 -6.49 -0.45
CA ILE A 67 -17.00 -5.36 0.39
C ILE A 67 -15.83 -4.37 0.45
N ALA A 68 -16.08 -3.12 0.06
CA ALA A 68 -15.16 -2.00 0.23
C ALA A 68 -15.59 -1.16 1.45
N PHE A 69 -14.80 -1.20 2.53
CA PHE A 69 -15.17 -0.50 3.76
C PHE A 69 -15.04 1.02 3.69
N ASP A 70 -14.31 1.54 2.70
CA ASP A 70 -14.21 2.98 2.41
C ASP A 70 -15.39 3.52 1.59
N ALA A 71 -16.28 2.66 1.10
CA ALA A 71 -17.49 3.06 0.42
C ALA A 71 -18.56 3.48 1.45
N TYR A 72 -19.20 4.65 1.23
CA TYR A 72 -20.15 5.23 2.18
C TYR A 72 -21.33 4.30 2.49
N GLU A 73 -21.82 3.57 1.50
CA GLU A 73 -22.90 2.60 1.62
C GLU A 73 -22.54 1.42 2.55
N ASN A 74 -21.25 1.12 2.68
CA ASN A 74 -20.74 0.04 3.52
C ASN A 74 -20.30 0.51 4.91
N ALA A 75 -20.47 1.79 5.25
CA ALA A 75 -20.10 2.33 6.57
C ALA A 75 -20.73 1.56 7.75
N PRO A 76 -22.00 1.08 7.69
CA PRO A 76 -22.56 0.24 8.73
C PRO A 76 -21.85 -1.08 8.93
N LEU A 77 -21.24 -1.64 7.87
CA LEU A 77 -20.51 -2.90 7.90
C LEU A 77 -19.12 -2.81 8.54
N CYS A 78 -18.66 -1.60 8.89
CA CYS A 78 -17.47 -1.41 9.71
C CYS A 78 -17.67 -1.94 11.15
N ASN A 79 -18.93 -2.18 11.56
CA ASN A 79 -19.24 -2.87 12.80
C ASN A 79 -19.19 -4.40 12.62
N PRO A 80 -18.46 -5.15 13.48
CA PRO A 80 -18.30 -6.61 13.39
C PRO A 80 -19.62 -7.39 13.36
N THR A 81 -20.57 -7.00 14.21
CA THR A 81 -21.87 -7.68 14.29
C THR A 81 -22.67 -7.48 13.02
N ALA A 82 -22.78 -6.25 12.54
CA ALA A 82 -23.49 -5.94 11.31
C ALA A 82 -22.88 -6.65 10.09
N LEU A 83 -21.53 -6.72 10.02
CA LEU A 83 -20.85 -7.47 8.97
C LEU A 83 -21.22 -8.96 9.00
N LEU A 84 -21.13 -9.60 10.18
CA LEU A 84 -21.46 -11.03 10.30
C LEU A 84 -22.94 -11.32 10.03
N GLU A 85 -23.85 -10.43 10.42
CA GLU A 85 -25.29 -10.50 10.11
C GLU A 85 -25.53 -10.39 8.61
N ALA A 86 -24.77 -9.54 7.88
CA ALA A 86 -24.85 -9.42 6.44
C ALA A 86 -24.23 -10.59 5.68
N LEU A 87 -23.18 -11.22 6.22
CA LEU A 87 -22.48 -12.35 5.59
C LEU A 87 -23.22 -13.68 5.79
N ASN A 88 -23.72 -13.96 7.01
CA ASN A 88 -24.28 -15.28 7.34
C ASN A 88 -25.42 -15.74 6.41
N PRO A 89 -26.39 -14.91 6.01
CA PRO A 89 -27.46 -15.33 5.10
C PRO A 89 -26.98 -15.62 3.67
N ARG A 90 -25.78 -15.17 3.30
CA ARG A 90 -25.19 -15.40 1.96
C ARG A 90 -24.40 -16.71 1.89
N LEU A 91 -24.07 -17.30 3.02
CA LEU A 91 -23.28 -18.54 3.16
C LEU A 91 -24.26 -19.72 3.30
N THR A 92 -24.89 -20.14 2.21
CA THR A 92 -26.07 -21.03 2.22
C THR A 92 -25.74 -22.51 2.06
N ASP A 93 -24.56 -22.85 1.58
CA ASP A 93 -24.14 -24.23 1.29
C ASP A 93 -22.70 -24.50 1.74
N SER A 94 -22.16 -25.67 1.40
CA SER A 94 -20.80 -26.09 1.74
C SER A 94 -19.76 -25.82 0.64
N ASP A 95 -20.17 -25.23 -0.47
CA ASP A 95 -19.28 -24.91 -1.57
C ASP A 95 -18.31 -23.78 -1.22
N PRO A 96 -17.18 -23.65 -1.91
CA PRO A 96 -16.19 -22.62 -1.60
C PRO A 96 -16.71 -21.19 -1.81
N TYR A 97 -16.61 -20.36 -0.76
CA TYR A 97 -16.89 -18.92 -0.78
C TYR A 97 -15.60 -18.12 -0.76
N TYR A 98 -15.56 -17.05 -1.54
CA TYR A 98 -14.46 -16.08 -1.57
C TYR A 98 -14.91 -14.76 -0.97
N VAL A 99 -14.33 -14.39 0.17
CA VAL A 99 -14.64 -13.13 0.87
C VAL A 99 -13.53 -12.14 0.60
N LEU A 100 -13.84 -11.11 -0.19
CA LEU A 100 -12.93 -10.08 -0.67
C LEU A 100 -13.23 -8.78 0.08
N LEU A 101 -12.33 -8.32 0.96
CA LEU A 101 -12.55 -7.15 1.81
C LEU A 101 -11.48 -6.09 1.52
N ASP A 102 -11.90 -4.92 1.07
CA ASP A 102 -11.01 -3.79 0.77
C ASP A 102 -10.95 -2.81 1.95
N GLU A 103 -9.74 -2.27 2.22
CA GLU A 103 -9.44 -1.33 3.32
C GLU A 103 -9.94 -1.83 4.70
N VAL A 104 -9.65 -3.12 4.98
CA VAL A 104 -10.19 -3.84 6.16
C VAL A 104 -9.81 -3.22 7.51
N GLN A 105 -8.83 -2.31 7.57
CA GLN A 105 -8.50 -1.56 8.80
C GLN A 105 -9.62 -0.61 9.26
N LEU A 106 -10.62 -0.36 8.42
CA LEU A 106 -11.80 0.42 8.77
C LEU A 106 -12.84 -0.42 9.53
N LEU A 107 -12.73 -1.76 9.48
CA LEU A 107 -13.55 -2.67 10.26
C LEU A 107 -13.04 -2.74 11.70
N ASP A 108 -13.90 -2.46 12.67
CA ASP A 108 -13.58 -2.61 14.08
C ASP A 108 -13.21 -4.06 14.41
N SER A 109 -12.18 -4.25 15.25
CA SER A 109 -11.73 -5.59 15.67
C SER A 109 -11.54 -6.57 14.48
N PHE A 110 -11.12 -6.08 13.33
CA PHE A 110 -11.02 -6.84 12.07
C PHE A 110 -10.29 -8.18 12.23
N ALA A 111 -9.21 -8.23 13.01
CA ALA A 111 -8.44 -9.47 13.20
C ALA A 111 -9.29 -10.58 13.84
N GLY A 112 -10.14 -10.24 14.81
CA GLY A 112 -11.09 -11.17 15.44
C GLY A 112 -12.11 -11.69 14.44
N VAL A 113 -12.67 -10.82 13.62
CA VAL A 113 -13.64 -11.18 12.56
C VAL A 113 -13.00 -12.09 11.52
N LEU A 114 -11.83 -11.72 10.99
CA LEU A 114 -11.13 -12.52 9.99
C LEU A 114 -10.74 -13.90 10.50
N ASN A 115 -10.25 -13.98 11.75
CA ASN A 115 -9.99 -15.25 12.42
C ASN A 115 -11.24 -16.10 12.61
N SER A 116 -12.42 -15.49 12.79
CA SER A 116 -13.69 -16.20 12.86
C SER A 116 -14.11 -16.75 11.50
N LEU A 117 -13.95 -15.97 10.44
CA LEU A 117 -14.29 -16.38 9.05
C LEU A 117 -13.46 -17.58 8.60
N ILE A 118 -12.15 -17.60 8.79
CA ILE A 118 -11.27 -18.69 8.34
C ILE A 118 -11.44 -19.99 9.15
N ARG A 119 -12.22 -20.00 10.24
CA ARG A 119 -12.60 -21.25 10.92
C ARG A 119 -13.59 -22.08 10.14
N ARG A 120 -14.29 -21.46 9.19
CA ARG A 120 -15.19 -22.15 8.26
C ARG A 120 -14.36 -22.66 7.09
N PRO A 121 -14.25 -23.99 6.87
CA PRO A 121 -13.30 -24.56 5.91
C PRO A 121 -13.63 -24.23 4.45
N ASN A 122 -14.87 -23.82 4.18
CA ASN A 122 -15.33 -23.42 2.87
C ASN A 122 -15.19 -21.91 2.59
N ILE A 123 -14.63 -21.11 3.52
CA ILE A 123 -14.42 -19.67 3.30
C ILE A 123 -12.94 -19.38 3.05
N ASP A 124 -12.66 -18.73 1.93
CA ASP A 124 -11.35 -18.23 1.55
C ASP A 124 -11.32 -16.71 1.61
N VAL A 125 -10.44 -16.13 2.46
CA VAL A 125 -10.47 -14.72 2.82
C VAL A 125 -9.30 -13.98 2.19
N TYR A 126 -9.60 -12.87 1.51
CA TYR A 126 -8.67 -11.94 0.90
C TYR A 126 -8.95 -10.52 1.39
N VAL A 127 -7.95 -9.84 1.89
CA VAL A 127 -8.12 -8.49 2.42
C VAL A 127 -7.07 -7.55 1.85
N THR A 128 -7.42 -6.28 1.74
CA THR A 128 -6.43 -5.23 1.46
C THR A 128 -6.26 -4.30 2.63
N GLY A 129 -5.08 -3.68 2.70
CA GLY A 129 -4.80 -2.58 3.60
C GLY A 129 -3.68 -1.69 3.08
N SER A 130 -3.83 -0.39 3.29
CA SER A 130 -2.88 0.63 2.82
C SER A 130 -1.83 1.01 3.85
N ASN A 131 -1.69 0.23 4.94
CA ASN A 131 -0.76 0.50 6.02
C ASN A 131 0.05 -0.74 6.39
N ALA A 132 1.36 -0.58 6.63
CA ALA A 132 2.24 -1.62 7.14
C ALA A 132 1.89 -2.09 8.57
N ARG A 133 0.99 -1.39 9.28
CA ARG A 133 0.43 -1.92 10.54
C ARG A 133 -0.18 -3.32 10.37
N PHE A 134 -0.69 -3.67 9.18
CA PHE A 134 -1.08 -5.04 8.85
C PHE A 134 0.09 -6.04 8.90
N LEU A 135 1.32 -5.54 8.75
CA LEU A 135 2.55 -6.29 8.91
C LEU A 135 3.23 -5.99 10.26
N SER A 136 2.59 -5.19 11.14
CA SER A 136 3.11 -4.93 12.47
C SER A 136 3.06 -6.20 13.31
N LYS A 137 4.00 -6.32 14.24
CA LYS A 137 4.05 -7.48 15.17
C LYS A 137 2.72 -7.69 15.91
N ASP A 138 2.01 -6.61 16.20
CA ASP A 138 0.75 -6.66 16.94
C ASP A 138 -0.34 -7.35 16.11
N VAL A 139 -0.52 -6.95 14.85
CA VAL A 139 -1.50 -7.57 13.94
C VAL A 139 -1.11 -8.99 13.54
N ILE A 140 0.19 -9.23 13.25
CA ILE A 140 0.70 -10.60 13.02
C ILE A 140 0.43 -11.48 14.24
N THR A 141 0.61 -10.93 15.46
CA THR A 141 0.30 -11.65 16.69
C THR A 141 -1.20 -11.93 16.83
N GLU A 142 -2.06 -10.99 16.42
CA GLU A 142 -3.52 -11.16 16.41
C GLU A 142 -3.96 -12.19 15.37
N PHE A 143 -3.34 -12.23 14.20
CA PHE A 143 -3.57 -13.30 13.22
C PHE A 143 -2.99 -14.65 13.63
N ARG A 144 -2.12 -14.67 14.64
CA ARG A 144 -1.52 -15.92 15.17
C ARG A 144 -0.81 -16.75 14.09
N GLY A 145 -0.15 -16.09 13.13
CA GLY A 145 0.51 -16.74 11.99
C GLY A 145 -0.44 -17.32 10.95
N ARG A 146 -1.68 -16.82 10.86
CA ARG A 146 -2.68 -17.24 9.87
C ARG A 146 -2.80 -16.26 8.70
N ASP A 147 -1.84 -15.39 8.52
CA ASP A 147 -1.73 -14.44 7.41
C ASP A 147 -0.77 -14.93 6.34
N ASP A 148 -1.08 -14.60 5.11
CA ASP A 148 -0.27 -14.86 3.92
C ASP A 148 -0.08 -13.53 3.15
N PRO A 149 0.98 -12.76 3.45
CA PRO A 149 1.12 -11.40 2.93
C PRO A 149 1.52 -11.38 1.46
N VAL A 150 0.90 -10.47 0.71
CA VAL A 150 1.24 -10.10 -0.66
C VAL A 150 1.51 -8.60 -0.72
N HIS A 151 2.78 -8.21 -0.63
CA HIS A 151 3.16 -6.80 -0.76
C HIS A 151 3.17 -6.37 -2.22
N MET A 152 2.38 -5.32 -2.53
CA MET A 152 2.19 -4.78 -3.88
C MET A 152 2.85 -3.42 -4.00
N HIS A 153 3.73 -3.26 -4.99
CA HIS A 153 4.36 -2.00 -5.35
C HIS A 153 3.55 -1.24 -6.40
N SER A 154 3.92 0.02 -6.66
CA SER A 154 3.52 0.71 -7.89
C SER A 154 3.92 -0.11 -9.12
N LEU A 155 3.48 0.29 -10.32
CA LEU A 155 3.81 -0.45 -11.55
C LEU A 155 5.33 -0.58 -11.69
N SER A 156 5.78 -1.77 -12.02
CA SER A 156 7.12 -1.96 -12.56
C SER A 156 7.24 -1.30 -13.94
N PHE A 157 8.45 -1.03 -14.40
CA PHE A 157 8.65 -0.47 -15.75
C PHE A 157 8.05 -1.36 -16.84
N ALA A 158 8.09 -2.69 -16.67
CA ALA A 158 7.48 -3.60 -17.65
C ALA A 158 5.95 -3.49 -17.66
N GLU A 159 5.30 -3.38 -16.49
CA GLU A 159 3.85 -3.16 -16.39
C GLU A 159 3.45 -1.77 -16.93
N PHE A 160 4.25 -0.73 -16.64
CA PHE A 160 4.07 0.60 -17.20
C PHE A 160 4.11 0.57 -18.73
N MET A 161 5.15 -0.04 -19.32
CA MET A 161 5.32 -0.15 -20.78
C MET A 161 4.27 -1.02 -21.47
N SER A 162 3.59 -1.91 -20.74
CA SER A 162 2.54 -2.76 -21.32
C SER A 162 1.31 -1.98 -21.82
N VAL A 163 1.15 -0.74 -21.34
CA VAL A 163 0.02 0.15 -21.68
C VAL A 163 0.48 1.56 -22.10
N TYR A 164 1.78 1.80 -22.10
CA TYR A 164 2.35 3.08 -22.55
C TYR A 164 2.37 3.14 -24.09
N ASP A 165 1.72 4.16 -24.63
CA ASP A 165 1.69 4.40 -26.08
C ASP A 165 2.86 5.29 -26.50
N GLY A 166 4.01 4.68 -26.76
CA GLY A 166 5.22 5.38 -27.17
C GLY A 166 6.46 4.51 -27.17
N GLU A 167 7.57 5.08 -27.61
CA GLU A 167 8.86 4.39 -27.65
C GLU A 167 9.36 4.09 -26.23
N ARG A 168 10.10 2.97 -26.10
CA ARG A 168 10.64 2.49 -24.83
C ARG A 168 11.52 3.54 -24.12
N GLN A 169 12.31 4.32 -24.87
CA GLN A 169 13.19 5.34 -24.29
C GLN A 169 12.37 6.49 -23.69
N SER A 170 11.33 6.94 -24.41
CA SER A 170 10.40 7.96 -23.92
C SER A 170 9.65 7.47 -22.68
N GLY A 171 9.14 6.23 -22.71
CA GLY A 171 8.50 5.59 -21.56
C GLY A 171 9.43 5.45 -20.36
N TRP A 172 10.72 5.16 -20.58
CA TRP A 172 11.70 5.11 -19.51
C TRP A 172 11.91 6.47 -18.84
N ASN A 173 12.06 7.53 -19.66
CA ASN A 173 12.23 8.89 -19.14
C ASN A 173 11.00 9.35 -18.35
N GLU A 174 9.82 9.03 -18.85
CA GLU A 174 8.55 9.34 -18.17
C GLU A 174 8.38 8.57 -16.88
N TYR A 175 8.67 7.27 -16.89
CA TYR A 175 8.63 6.42 -15.70
C TYR A 175 9.63 6.88 -14.63
N LEU A 176 10.83 7.29 -15.00
CA LEU A 176 11.81 7.85 -14.06
C LEU A 176 11.30 9.14 -13.42
N LEU A 177 10.66 10.01 -14.22
CA LEU A 177 10.20 11.33 -13.78
C LEU A 177 8.91 11.25 -12.94
N TYR A 178 7.90 10.53 -13.42
CA TYR A 178 6.55 10.50 -12.84
C TYR A 178 6.23 9.22 -12.07
N GLY A 179 7.12 8.24 -12.05
CA GLY A 179 6.93 7.00 -11.30
C GLY A 179 5.99 6.00 -11.95
N GLY A 180 5.56 5.02 -11.13
CA GLY A 180 4.73 3.90 -11.56
C GLY A 180 3.33 3.88 -10.93
N LEU A 181 2.82 5.01 -10.39
CA LEU A 181 1.44 5.03 -9.92
C LEU A 181 0.48 4.92 -11.11
N PRO A 182 -0.47 3.96 -11.11
CA PRO A 182 -1.28 3.65 -12.30
C PRO A 182 -2.01 4.85 -12.92
N LEU A 183 -2.52 5.77 -12.09
CA LEU A 183 -3.29 6.92 -12.55
C LEU A 183 -2.45 7.93 -13.34
N ILE A 184 -1.12 7.91 -13.21
CA ILE A 184 -0.22 8.78 -14.00
C ILE A 184 -0.39 8.56 -15.50
N LEU A 185 -0.68 7.33 -15.91
CA LEU A 185 -0.88 6.96 -17.32
C LEU A 185 -2.16 7.55 -17.94
N SER A 186 -3.08 8.09 -17.12
CA SER A 186 -4.30 8.73 -17.61
C SER A 186 -4.14 10.23 -17.90
N PHE A 187 -3.00 10.82 -17.52
CA PHE A 187 -2.70 12.22 -17.81
C PHE A 187 -1.78 12.33 -19.02
N THR A 188 -2.10 13.24 -19.92
CA THR A 188 -1.27 13.54 -21.11
C THR A 188 -0.26 14.63 -20.82
N GLU A 189 -0.69 15.68 -20.10
CA GLU A 189 0.13 16.86 -19.86
C GLU A 189 1.11 16.67 -18.69
N PRO A 190 2.39 17.04 -18.85
CA PRO A 190 3.41 16.99 -17.80
C PRO A 190 3.02 17.74 -16.52
N GLU A 191 2.34 18.87 -16.66
CA GLU A 191 1.90 19.69 -15.54
C GLU A 191 0.83 18.96 -14.70
N ASP A 192 -0.13 18.30 -15.35
CA ASP A 192 -1.19 17.55 -14.67
C ASP A 192 -0.60 16.36 -13.90
N LYS A 193 0.37 15.65 -14.45
CA LYS A 193 1.10 14.57 -13.77
C LYS A 193 1.80 15.08 -12.51
N SER A 194 2.52 16.18 -12.63
CA SER A 194 3.24 16.81 -11.53
C SER A 194 2.29 17.31 -10.44
N ASN A 195 1.21 17.99 -10.84
CA ASN A 195 0.19 18.51 -9.91
C ASN A 195 -0.53 17.37 -9.18
N TYR A 196 -0.89 16.29 -9.90
CA TYR A 196 -1.49 15.11 -9.28
C TYR A 196 -0.58 14.48 -8.23
N LEU A 197 0.71 14.30 -8.52
CA LEU A 197 1.66 13.70 -7.57
C LEU A 197 1.87 14.58 -6.34
N LYS A 198 1.96 15.92 -6.51
CA LYS A 198 2.07 16.88 -5.42
C LYS A 198 0.83 16.86 -4.54
N PHE A 199 -0.35 16.88 -5.16
CA PHE A 199 -1.64 16.78 -4.48
C PHE A 199 -1.76 15.45 -3.71
N LEU A 200 -1.49 14.33 -4.38
CA LEU A 200 -1.55 13.00 -3.78
C LEU A 200 -0.62 12.89 -2.57
N PHE A 201 0.61 13.37 -2.69
CA PHE A 201 1.54 13.33 -1.58
C PHE A 201 1.04 14.16 -0.39
N ARG A 202 0.61 15.39 -0.64
CA ARG A 202 0.19 16.32 0.42
C ARG A 202 -1.11 15.89 1.09
N GLU A 203 -2.14 15.61 0.29
CA GLU A 203 -3.50 15.39 0.78
C GLU A 203 -3.76 13.94 1.19
N THR A 204 -3.06 12.98 0.58
CA THR A 204 -3.29 11.57 0.88
C THR A 204 -2.25 11.01 1.85
N TYR A 205 -0.95 11.15 1.54
CA TYR A 205 0.09 10.54 2.37
C TYR A 205 0.40 11.37 3.60
N LEU A 206 0.75 12.65 3.42
CA LEU A 206 1.17 13.51 4.50
C LEU A 206 0.04 13.72 5.53
N SER A 207 -1.17 14.07 5.06
CA SER A 207 -2.32 14.28 5.93
C SER A 207 -2.69 13.02 6.71
N ASP A 208 -2.69 11.85 6.06
CA ASP A 208 -2.98 10.58 6.71
C ASP A 208 -1.96 10.24 7.80
N ILE A 209 -0.65 10.39 7.51
CA ILE A 209 0.40 10.12 8.49
C ILE A 209 0.33 11.10 9.66
N VAL A 210 0.16 12.41 9.37
CA VAL A 210 0.06 13.46 10.40
C VAL A 210 -1.12 13.21 11.34
N ASN A 211 -2.29 12.91 10.79
CA ASN A 211 -3.51 12.68 11.57
C ASN A 211 -3.40 11.39 12.39
N ARG A 212 -2.94 10.31 11.79
CA ARG A 212 -2.83 8.98 12.41
C ARG A 212 -1.88 8.97 13.60
N HIS A 213 -0.76 9.68 13.49
CA HIS A 213 0.27 9.72 14.53
C HIS A 213 0.24 11.00 15.37
N SER A 214 -0.78 11.85 15.18
CA SER A 214 -0.95 13.13 15.90
C SER A 214 0.33 13.97 15.90
N ILE A 215 0.96 14.11 14.72
CA ILE A 215 2.25 14.80 14.57
C ILE A 215 2.07 16.30 14.83
N ARG A 216 2.65 16.79 15.92
CA ARG A 216 2.56 18.21 16.32
C ARG A 216 3.51 19.12 15.54
N HIS A 217 4.66 18.60 15.13
CA HIS A 217 5.71 19.32 14.40
C HIS A 217 5.64 19.03 12.90
N ARG A 218 4.54 19.45 12.25
CA ARG A 218 4.28 19.15 10.84
C ARG A 218 5.35 19.73 9.92
N GLU A 219 5.77 20.97 10.12
CA GLU A 219 6.81 21.63 9.30
C GLU A 219 8.13 20.86 9.35
N GLU A 220 8.55 20.44 10.54
CA GLU A 220 9.78 19.67 10.75
C GLU A 220 9.68 18.29 10.11
N PHE A 221 8.50 17.66 10.17
CA PHE A 221 8.24 16.40 9.49
C PHE A 221 8.36 16.55 7.96
N GLU A 222 7.76 17.59 7.38
CA GLU A 222 7.89 17.89 5.94
C GLU A 222 9.33 18.18 5.53
N ASN A 223 10.08 18.92 6.35
CA ASN A 223 11.50 19.18 6.11
C ASN A 223 12.34 17.88 6.17
N LEU A 224 12.04 16.98 7.11
CA LEU A 224 12.69 15.67 7.18
C LEU A 224 12.44 14.86 5.90
N ILE A 225 11.20 14.84 5.41
CA ILE A 225 10.85 14.14 4.17
C ILE A 225 11.65 14.70 2.99
N ARG A 226 11.78 16.02 2.85
CA ARG A 226 12.57 16.65 1.78
C ARG A 226 14.06 16.32 1.90
N ILE A 227 14.61 16.25 3.11
CA ILE A 227 16.00 15.84 3.33
C ILE A 227 16.19 14.38 2.88
N LEU A 228 15.26 13.49 3.23
CA LEU A 228 15.32 12.08 2.82
C LEU A 228 15.16 11.93 1.30
N ALA A 229 14.30 12.74 0.67
CA ALA A 229 14.10 12.75 -0.77
C ALA A 229 15.35 13.23 -1.53
N SER A 230 16.03 14.28 -1.04
CA SER A 230 17.25 14.80 -1.65
C SER A 230 18.45 13.86 -1.43
N GLY A 231 18.49 13.18 -0.28
CA GLY A 231 19.57 12.26 0.10
C GLY A 231 19.27 10.79 -0.19
N ILE A 232 18.47 10.48 -1.22
CA ILE A 232 18.08 9.09 -1.53
C ILE A 232 19.30 8.19 -1.69
N GLY A 233 19.27 7.03 -1.03
CA GLY A 233 20.38 6.06 -1.03
C GLY A 233 21.62 6.47 -0.22
N ALA A 234 21.62 7.65 0.41
CA ALA A 234 22.64 8.03 1.36
C ALA A 234 22.45 7.34 2.71
N LEU A 235 23.55 7.14 3.45
CA LEU A 235 23.48 6.62 4.81
C LEU A 235 22.82 7.62 5.74
N THR A 236 21.72 7.23 6.32
CA THR A 236 20.90 8.09 7.20
C THR A 236 21.16 7.77 8.66
N ASN A 237 21.54 8.80 9.41
CA ASN A 237 21.77 8.73 10.86
C ASN A 237 20.86 9.72 11.58
N PRO A 238 19.86 9.27 12.37
CA PRO A 238 18.95 10.14 13.10
C PRO A 238 19.65 11.14 14.01
N ALA A 239 20.78 10.80 14.64
CA ALA A 239 21.54 11.70 15.49
C ALA A 239 22.18 12.86 14.69
N LYS A 240 22.73 12.56 13.49
CA LYS A 240 23.26 13.61 12.59
C LYS A 240 22.15 14.53 12.10
N LEU A 241 20.99 13.97 11.72
CA LEU A 241 19.82 14.76 11.31
C LEU A 241 19.34 15.67 12.46
N SER A 242 19.26 15.16 13.69
CA SER A 242 18.92 15.94 14.87
C SER A 242 19.89 17.14 15.06
N ALA A 243 21.19 16.93 14.93
CA ALA A 243 22.19 18.00 14.99
C ALA A 243 21.97 19.04 13.87
N THR A 244 21.66 18.60 12.64
CA THR A 244 21.35 19.50 11.51
C THR A 244 20.10 20.33 11.77
N PHE A 245 19.01 19.76 12.28
CA PHE A 245 17.82 20.51 12.64
C PHE A 245 18.10 21.57 13.68
N LYS A 246 18.91 21.24 14.71
CA LYS A 246 19.32 22.19 15.76
C LYS A 246 20.17 23.33 15.21
N SER A 247 21.14 23.06 14.35
CA SER A 247 22.06 24.06 13.81
C SER A 247 21.42 24.97 12.76
N VAL A 248 20.62 24.42 11.84
CA VAL A 248 20.07 25.15 10.69
C VAL A 248 18.73 25.83 11.02
N LYS A 249 17.83 25.11 11.68
CA LYS A 249 16.45 25.59 11.93
C LYS A 249 16.24 26.15 13.34
N LYS A 250 17.27 26.09 14.23
CA LYS A 250 17.16 26.44 15.65
C LYS A 250 16.01 25.72 16.39
N LYS A 251 15.54 24.63 15.85
CA LYS A 251 14.50 23.76 16.40
C LYS A 251 15.09 22.41 16.78
N SER A 252 14.64 21.86 17.90
CA SER A 252 15.20 20.62 18.43
C SER A 252 14.22 19.48 18.18
N LEU A 253 14.59 18.60 17.24
CA LEU A 253 13.99 17.27 17.13
C LEU A 253 14.94 16.24 17.73
N SER A 254 14.45 15.42 18.65
CA SER A 254 15.28 14.35 19.21
C SER A 254 15.60 13.28 18.16
N PRO A 255 16.74 12.56 18.26
CA PRO A 255 17.01 11.44 17.37
C PRO A 255 15.90 10.37 17.39
N VAL A 256 15.24 10.18 18.54
CA VAL A 256 14.10 9.26 18.69
C VAL A 256 12.90 9.75 17.89
N THR A 257 12.57 11.05 17.96
CA THR A 257 11.48 11.65 17.17
C THR A 257 11.73 11.49 15.67
N ILE A 258 12.96 11.73 15.21
CA ILE A 258 13.34 11.56 13.80
C ILE A 258 13.18 10.10 13.37
N LYS A 259 13.64 9.17 14.22
CA LYS A 259 13.46 7.75 13.93
C LYS A 259 11.98 7.38 13.83
N ASN A 260 11.15 7.82 14.76
CA ASN A 260 9.71 7.57 14.72
C ASN A 260 9.07 8.14 13.43
N TYR A 261 9.47 9.34 13.01
CA TYR A 261 8.99 9.94 11.77
C TYR A 261 9.37 9.12 10.52
N ILE A 262 10.59 8.55 10.50
CA ILE A 262 11.01 7.65 9.44
C ILE A 262 10.19 6.36 9.48
N ASP A 263 9.99 5.77 10.68
CA ASP A 263 9.18 4.57 10.86
C ASP A 263 7.72 4.79 10.36
N TYR A 264 7.14 5.97 10.60
CA TYR A 264 5.81 6.33 10.08
C TYR A 264 5.73 6.41 8.55
N LEU A 265 6.82 6.84 7.90
CA LEU A 265 6.91 6.86 6.43
C LEU A 265 7.08 5.44 5.87
N GLU A 266 7.80 4.55 6.58
CA GLU A 266 7.89 3.13 6.23
C GLU A 266 6.54 2.44 6.43
N ASP A 267 5.82 2.73 7.53
CA ASP A 267 4.48 2.22 7.80
C ASP A 267 3.45 2.65 6.75
N ALA A 268 3.62 3.82 6.14
CA ALA A 268 2.80 4.27 5.02
C ALA A 268 3.27 3.76 3.65
N PHE A 269 4.29 2.91 3.61
CA PHE A 269 4.94 2.41 2.39
C PHE A 269 5.48 3.52 1.47
N VAL A 270 5.75 4.71 2.02
CA VAL A 270 6.38 5.82 1.29
C VAL A 270 7.87 5.61 1.15
N LEU A 271 8.50 5.10 2.22
CA LEU A 271 9.92 4.76 2.27
C LEU A 271 10.14 3.27 2.49
N THR A 272 11.28 2.80 2.03
CA THR A 272 11.81 1.47 2.31
C THR A 272 13.25 1.58 2.78
N GLY A 273 13.53 1.06 3.98
CA GLY A 273 14.87 1.01 4.54
C GLY A 273 15.66 -0.19 4.00
N ALA A 274 16.86 0.07 3.48
CA ALA A 274 17.79 -0.96 3.05
C ALA A 274 18.93 -1.10 4.05
N ARG A 275 19.10 -2.31 4.58
CA ARG A 275 20.22 -2.67 5.46
C ARG A 275 21.41 -3.09 4.62
N ARG A 276 22.62 -2.75 5.12
CA ARG A 276 23.84 -3.28 4.55
C ARG A 276 23.88 -4.80 4.72
N PHE A 277 24.13 -5.52 3.64
CA PHE A 277 24.48 -6.94 3.73
C PHE A 277 25.91 -7.09 4.23
N ASP A 278 26.13 -7.88 5.28
CA ASP A 278 27.46 -8.20 5.82
C ASP A 278 27.59 -9.71 6.05
N ILE A 279 28.41 -10.34 5.24
CA ILE A 279 28.66 -11.79 5.28
C ILE A 279 29.18 -12.24 6.65
N LYS A 280 29.96 -11.38 7.34
CA LYS A 280 30.52 -11.68 8.67
C LYS A 280 29.58 -11.37 9.84
N GLY A 281 28.39 -10.80 9.58
CA GLY A 281 27.33 -10.52 10.55
C GLY A 281 27.61 -9.41 11.58
N LYS A 282 28.87 -9.04 11.80
CA LYS A 282 29.30 -8.11 12.88
C LYS A 282 28.85 -6.65 12.63
N LYS A 283 28.57 -6.27 11.38
CA LYS A 283 28.20 -4.90 10.99
C LYS A 283 26.68 -4.66 10.86
N TYR A 284 25.86 -5.60 11.32
CA TYR A 284 24.41 -5.37 11.37
C TYR A 284 23.98 -4.47 12.53
N ILE A 285 24.79 -4.43 13.60
CA ILE A 285 24.49 -3.63 14.79
C ILE A 285 24.99 -2.20 14.56
N ASN A 286 24.13 -1.20 14.82
CA ASN A 286 24.41 0.22 14.71
C ASN A 286 24.87 0.74 13.33
N THR A 287 24.63 -0.01 12.25
CA THR A 287 24.93 0.50 10.91
C THR A 287 23.78 1.37 10.42
N PRO A 288 24.05 2.62 9.98
CA PRO A 288 23.03 3.47 9.40
C PRO A 288 22.37 2.81 8.18
N LEU A 289 21.04 3.01 8.04
CA LEU A 289 20.27 2.50 6.92
C LEU A 289 20.36 3.46 5.73
N LYS A 290 20.11 2.94 4.55
CA LYS A 290 19.78 3.72 3.35
C LYS A 290 18.28 3.70 3.18
N TYR A 291 17.68 4.83 2.80
CA TYR A 291 16.25 4.90 2.54
C TYR A 291 15.99 5.22 1.07
N TYR A 292 14.96 4.58 0.54
CA TYR A 292 14.49 4.75 -0.83
C TYR A 292 13.00 5.04 -0.82
N PHE A 293 12.57 5.96 -1.68
CA PHE A 293 11.15 6.14 -1.92
C PHE A 293 10.60 4.96 -2.71
N SER A 294 9.42 4.50 -2.34
CA SER A 294 8.75 3.37 -3.00
C SER A 294 8.28 3.71 -4.41
N ASP A 295 8.19 5.01 -4.73
CA ASP A 295 7.85 5.51 -6.06
C ASP A 295 8.70 6.75 -6.39
N SER A 296 9.32 6.76 -7.60
CA SER A 296 10.19 7.86 -8.04
C SER A 296 9.41 9.15 -8.30
N GLY A 297 8.18 9.06 -8.80
CA GLY A 297 7.34 10.22 -9.09
C GLY A 297 6.96 10.98 -7.83
N LEU A 298 6.60 10.29 -6.76
CA LEU A 298 6.33 10.94 -5.46
C LEU A 298 7.56 11.66 -4.92
N ARG A 299 8.74 11.04 -5.02
CA ARG A 299 10.00 11.68 -4.63
C ARG A 299 10.26 12.94 -5.44
N ASN A 300 10.13 12.86 -6.75
CA ASN A 300 10.43 13.95 -7.68
C ASN A 300 9.47 15.13 -7.48
N ALA A 301 8.19 14.84 -7.26
CA ALA A 301 7.18 15.86 -6.96
C ALA A 301 7.50 16.67 -5.67
N LEU A 302 8.12 16.02 -4.66
CA LEU A 302 8.57 16.69 -3.44
C LEU A 302 9.74 17.65 -3.66
N LEU A 303 10.56 17.39 -4.65
CA LEU A 303 11.76 18.15 -5.00
C LEU A 303 11.53 19.15 -6.14
N ASN A 304 10.28 19.22 -6.66
CA ASN A 304 9.91 20.08 -7.80
C ASN A 304 10.71 19.81 -9.08
N PHE A 305 11.02 18.56 -9.36
CA PHE A 305 11.53 18.14 -10.64
C PHE A 305 10.42 18.08 -11.67
#